data_c93898ba4bdae1ae10f74f4d80f41aeb
#
_entry.id   c93898ba4bdae1ae10f74f4d80f41aeb
#
_cell.length_a   1.000
_cell.length_b   1.000
_cell.length_c   1.000
_cell.angle_alpha   90.00
_cell.angle_beta   90.00
_cell.angle_gamma   90.00
#
_symmetry.space_group_name_H-M   'P 1'
#
loop_
_entity.id
_entity.type
_entity.pdbx_description
1 polymer ?
#
loop_
_entity_poly.entity_id
_entity_poly.type
_entity_poly.pdbx_seq_one_letter_code
_entity_poly.pdbx_strand_id
1 'polypeptide(L)'
;YLRSCIYIALSAAWGLSVRQRIVQKQVRKFMTAASVLLILWMASRTAKYFIFWQPNAVRYLWYLFYLPMLFVPLLAVLIAMSLGKPDGYRLPKSTLLLWVISGALLLLVLTNDLHQFVFTFPKDAAVWTDKDNGYAAGYFIVVGWQVLCAVAALVVMFNKCRVPNGKRHLLPIVPMLASLVYNALYYAGVDWLRFLFGDIAA
;
A
#
# COMPACT_ATOMS: atom_id res chain seq x y z
N TYR A 1 20.77 -3.11 1.27
CA TYR A 1 20.83 -2.26 0.05
C TYR A 1 20.51 -3.06 -1.22
N LEU A 2 21.21 -4.17 -1.47
CA LEU A 2 21.03 -4.96 -2.70
C LEU A 2 19.59 -5.43 -2.90
N ARG A 3 18.93 -5.92 -1.84
CA ARG A 3 17.51 -6.35 -1.89
C ARG A 3 16.58 -5.21 -2.31
N SER A 4 16.73 -4.01 -1.74
CA SER A 4 15.91 -2.85 -2.10
C SER A 4 16.11 -2.44 -3.57
N CYS A 5 17.35 -2.46 -4.06
CA CYS A 5 17.64 -2.18 -5.48
C CYS A 5 16.97 -3.22 -6.40
N ILE A 6 16.98 -4.50 -6.02
CA ILE A 6 16.29 -5.56 -6.76
C ILE A 6 14.77 -5.31 -6.81
N TYR A 7 14.14 -4.97 -5.67
CA TYR A 7 12.70 -4.68 -5.64
C TYR A 7 12.32 -3.44 -6.44
N ILE A 8 13.16 -2.38 -6.41
CA ILE A 8 12.97 -1.20 -7.26
C ILE A 8 13.04 -1.59 -8.73
N ALA A 9 14.07 -2.35 -9.13
CA ALA A 9 14.23 -2.80 -10.50
C ALA A 9 13.05 -3.68 -10.98
N LEU A 10 12.60 -4.63 -10.13
CA LEU A 10 11.44 -5.49 -10.42
C LEU A 10 10.16 -4.66 -10.55
N SER A 11 9.93 -3.70 -9.66
CA SER A 11 8.75 -2.82 -9.73
C SER A 11 8.77 -1.93 -10.96
N ALA A 12 9.94 -1.43 -11.36
CA ALA A 12 10.12 -0.67 -12.59
C ALA A 12 9.89 -1.54 -13.84
N ALA A 13 10.49 -2.73 -13.89
CA ALA A 13 10.29 -3.69 -14.97
C ALA A 13 8.81 -4.09 -15.11
N TRP A 14 8.13 -4.33 -13.97
CA TRP A 14 6.71 -4.60 -13.96
C TRP A 14 5.90 -3.42 -14.50
N GLY A 15 6.17 -2.19 -14.06
CA GLY A 15 5.51 -0.98 -14.55
C GLY A 15 5.69 -0.77 -16.06
N LEU A 16 6.89 -1.02 -16.59
CA LEU A 16 7.16 -0.96 -18.03
C LEU A 16 6.38 -2.06 -18.77
N SER A 17 6.40 -3.30 -18.27
CA SER A 17 5.63 -4.41 -18.84
C SER A 17 4.13 -4.12 -18.89
N VAL A 18 3.56 -3.53 -17.84
CA VAL A 18 2.17 -3.09 -17.76
C VAL A 18 1.85 -2.09 -18.87
N ARG A 19 2.71 -1.09 -19.08
CA ARG A 19 2.51 -0.08 -20.15
C ARG A 19 2.46 -0.67 -21.54
N GLN A 20 3.24 -1.74 -21.77
CA GLN A 20 3.32 -2.39 -23.08
C GLN A 20 2.19 -3.41 -23.33
N ARG A 21 1.78 -4.15 -22.28
CA ARG A 21 0.88 -5.29 -22.41
C ARG A 21 -0.59 -4.96 -22.16
N ILE A 22 -0.90 -3.93 -21.40
CA ILE A 22 -2.28 -3.59 -21.05
C ILE A 22 -2.84 -2.60 -22.05
N VAL A 23 -3.81 -3.07 -22.82
CA VAL A 23 -4.52 -2.30 -23.85
C VAL A 23 -5.45 -1.27 -23.22
N GLN A 24 -6.19 -1.64 -22.17
CA GLN A 24 -7.18 -0.79 -21.52
C GLN A 24 -6.51 0.42 -20.84
N LYS A 25 -6.73 1.61 -21.36
CA LYS A 25 -6.05 2.85 -20.95
C LYS A 25 -6.20 3.17 -19.47
N GLN A 26 -7.40 2.95 -18.91
CA GLN A 26 -7.69 3.28 -17.50
C GLN A 26 -7.00 2.34 -16.52
N VAL A 27 -7.07 1.03 -16.76
CA VAL A 27 -6.36 0.01 -15.96
C VAL A 27 -4.86 0.26 -16.02
N ARG A 28 -4.32 0.53 -17.21
CA ARG A 28 -2.90 0.85 -17.39
C ARG A 28 -2.46 2.06 -16.57
N LYS A 29 -3.26 3.14 -16.52
CA LYS A 29 -2.95 4.32 -15.68
C LYS A 29 -2.86 3.95 -14.20
N PHE A 30 -3.83 3.22 -13.68
CA PHE A 30 -3.85 2.84 -12.25
C PHE A 30 -2.72 1.87 -11.91
N MET A 31 -2.43 0.88 -12.77
CA MET A 31 -1.32 -0.05 -12.53
C MET A 31 0.04 0.65 -12.62
N THR A 32 0.20 1.61 -13.55
CA THR A 32 1.42 2.42 -13.61
C THR A 32 1.56 3.29 -12.35
N ALA A 33 0.48 3.88 -11.86
CA ALA A 33 0.49 4.63 -10.61
C ALA A 33 0.87 3.75 -9.41
N ALA A 34 0.33 2.53 -9.32
CA ALA A 34 0.70 1.57 -8.29
C ALA A 34 2.19 1.20 -8.36
N SER A 35 2.73 0.96 -9.56
CA SER A 35 4.17 0.71 -9.76
C SER A 35 5.04 1.87 -9.25
N VAL A 36 4.67 3.11 -9.58
CA VAL A 36 5.39 4.32 -9.11
C VAL A 36 5.33 4.41 -7.58
N LEU A 37 4.18 4.15 -6.96
CA LEU A 37 4.05 4.15 -5.50
C LEU A 37 4.91 3.07 -4.84
N LEU A 38 5.01 1.89 -5.42
CA LEU A 38 5.88 0.82 -4.91
C LEU A 38 7.36 1.19 -5.03
N ILE A 39 7.78 1.80 -6.14
CA ILE A 39 9.13 2.31 -6.31
C ILE A 39 9.42 3.39 -5.26
N LEU A 40 8.50 4.33 -5.07
CA LEU A 40 8.63 5.40 -4.08
C LEU A 40 8.75 4.82 -2.67
N TRP A 41 7.96 3.80 -2.34
CA TRP A 41 8.04 3.12 -1.05
C TRP A 41 9.42 2.50 -0.81
N MET A 42 9.93 1.72 -1.77
CA MET A 42 11.25 1.10 -1.65
C MET A 42 12.38 2.14 -1.62
N ALA A 43 12.27 3.21 -2.42
CA ALA A 43 13.23 4.31 -2.41
C ALA A 43 13.26 5.04 -1.07
N SER A 44 12.09 5.38 -0.51
CA SER A 44 11.98 6.04 0.80
C SER A 44 12.53 5.15 1.92
N ARG A 45 12.25 3.84 1.87
CA ARG A 45 12.80 2.87 2.81
C ARG A 45 14.33 2.81 2.73
N THR A 46 14.89 2.84 1.52
CA THR A 46 16.35 2.85 1.32
C THR A 46 16.95 4.17 1.79
N ALA A 47 16.31 5.31 1.48
CA ALA A 47 16.75 6.64 1.91
C ALA A 47 16.85 6.77 3.43
N LYS A 48 15.95 6.11 4.19
CA LYS A 48 16.00 6.08 5.66
C LYS A 48 17.36 5.61 6.19
N TYR A 49 18.00 4.63 5.56
CA TYR A 49 19.33 4.14 5.98
C TYR A 49 20.47 5.12 5.71
N PHE A 50 20.30 6.04 4.75
CA PHE A 50 21.30 7.06 4.45
C PHE A 50 21.17 8.32 5.32
N ILE A 51 19.98 8.54 5.93
CA ILE A 51 19.65 9.75 6.70
C ILE A 51 19.51 9.44 8.20
N PHE A 52 20.06 8.31 8.66
CA PHE A 52 19.84 7.80 10.03
C PHE A 52 20.31 8.78 11.13
N TRP A 53 21.19 9.73 10.84
CA TRP A 53 21.68 10.76 11.78
C TRP A 53 20.67 11.89 12.01
N GLN A 54 19.59 11.97 11.24
CA GLN A 54 18.54 12.98 11.39
C GLN A 54 17.21 12.31 11.80
N PRO A 55 16.96 12.12 13.08
CA PRO A 55 15.81 11.34 13.56
C PRO A 55 14.46 11.92 13.11
N ASN A 56 14.32 13.25 13.04
CA ASN A 56 13.11 13.88 12.52
C ASN A 56 12.88 13.54 11.03
N ALA A 57 13.92 13.60 10.20
CA ALA A 57 13.81 13.25 8.79
C ALA A 57 13.46 11.77 8.60
N VAL A 58 14.04 10.88 9.41
CA VAL A 58 13.73 9.44 9.43
C VAL A 58 12.26 9.22 9.78
N ARG A 59 11.72 9.94 10.79
CA ARG A 59 10.32 9.84 11.20
C ARG A 59 9.37 10.28 10.08
N TYR A 60 9.63 11.42 9.43
CA TYR A 60 8.80 11.88 8.31
C TYR A 60 8.90 10.95 7.09
N LEU A 61 10.06 10.37 6.81
CA LEU A 61 10.19 9.33 5.79
C LEU A 61 9.36 8.09 6.14
N TRP A 62 9.31 7.73 7.42
CA TRP A 62 8.46 6.63 7.89
C TRP A 62 6.97 6.96 7.74
N TYR A 63 6.52 8.18 8.04
CA TYR A 63 5.14 8.61 7.75
C TYR A 63 4.83 8.54 6.24
N LEU A 64 5.79 8.83 5.39
CA LEU A 64 5.62 8.75 3.94
C LEU A 64 5.35 7.31 3.45
N PHE A 65 5.73 6.28 4.21
CA PHE A 65 5.38 4.88 3.89
C PHE A 65 3.86 4.65 3.83
N TYR A 66 3.09 5.45 4.56
CA TYR A 66 1.63 5.35 4.56
C TYR A 66 1.00 5.83 3.25
N LEU A 67 1.72 6.62 2.44
CA LEU A 67 1.26 6.99 1.10
C LEU A 67 1.02 5.75 0.22
N PRO A 68 2.00 4.90 -0.08
CA PRO A 68 1.74 3.68 -0.84
C PRO A 68 0.83 2.69 -0.10
N MET A 69 0.93 2.59 1.23
CA MET A 69 0.10 1.69 2.03
C MET A 69 -1.40 2.00 1.90
N LEU A 70 -1.79 3.26 1.81
CA LEU A 70 -3.18 3.69 1.64
C LEU A 70 -3.63 3.66 0.17
N PHE A 71 -2.77 4.09 -0.76
CA PHE A 71 -3.18 4.29 -2.14
C PHE A 71 -3.05 3.03 -3.01
N VAL A 72 -2.15 2.09 -2.72
CA VAL A 72 -2.06 0.83 -3.48
C VAL A 72 -3.33 -0.01 -3.34
N PRO A 73 -3.89 -0.27 -2.14
CA PRO A 73 -5.17 -0.97 -2.01
C PRO A 73 -6.33 -0.21 -2.66
N LEU A 74 -6.36 1.12 -2.55
CA LEU A 74 -7.33 1.95 -3.26
C LEU A 74 -7.27 1.74 -4.77
N LEU A 75 -6.06 1.81 -5.35
CA LEU A 75 -5.86 1.59 -6.78
C LEU A 75 -6.28 0.18 -7.19
N ALA A 76 -6.08 -0.84 -6.32
CA ALA A 76 -6.55 -2.20 -6.58
C ALA A 76 -8.07 -2.26 -6.72
N VAL A 77 -8.85 -1.53 -5.88
CA VAL A 77 -10.30 -1.41 -6.03
C VAL A 77 -10.66 -0.78 -7.38
N LEU A 78 -10.01 0.33 -7.75
CA LEU A 78 -10.29 1.04 -9.00
C LEU A 78 -9.94 0.19 -10.23
N ILE A 79 -8.84 -0.58 -10.17
CA ILE A 79 -8.46 -1.56 -11.18
C ILE A 79 -9.54 -2.64 -11.29
N ALA A 80 -9.94 -3.23 -10.15
CA ALA A 80 -10.96 -4.26 -10.11
C ALA A 80 -12.29 -3.76 -10.71
N MET A 81 -12.69 -2.53 -10.43
CA MET A 81 -13.91 -1.92 -11.00
C MET A 81 -13.79 -1.68 -12.51
N SER A 82 -12.61 -1.24 -12.98
CA SER A 82 -12.37 -0.87 -14.38
C SER A 82 -12.13 -2.09 -15.28
N LEU A 83 -11.64 -3.20 -14.73
CA LEU A 83 -11.27 -4.38 -15.51
C LEU A 83 -12.47 -4.95 -16.27
N GLY A 84 -12.29 -5.25 -17.57
CA GLY A 84 -13.35 -5.78 -18.43
C GLY A 84 -14.41 -4.77 -18.87
N LYS A 85 -14.23 -3.49 -18.59
CA LYS A 85 -15.09 -2.40 -19.11
C LYS A 85 -14.54 -1.85 -20.43
N PRO A 86 -15.42 -1.30 -21.30
CA PRO A 86 -14.98 -0.72 -22.58
C PRO A 86 -14.07 0.49 -22.36
N ASP A 87 -13.25 0.79 -23.39
CA ASP A 87 -12.45 2.02 -23.40
C ASP A 87 -13.36 3.25 -23.33
N GLY A 88 -13.05 4.16 -22.42
CA GLY A 88 -13.90 5.34 -22.15
C GLY A 88 -14.88 5.16 -20.98
N TYR A 89 -14.92 3.99 -20.33
CA TYR A 89 -15.71 3.82 -19.10
C TYR A 89 -15.28 4.84 -18.05
N ARG A 90 -16.24 5.57 -17.52
CA ARG A 90 -16.02 6.51 -16.42
C ARG A 90 -16.40 5.83 -15.11
N LEU A 91 -15.49 5.87 -14.16
CA LEU A 91 -15.77 5.42 -12.81
C LEU A 91 -16.92 6.23 -12.20
N PRO A 92 -17.79 5.61 -11.38
CA PRO A 92 -18.86 6.32 -10.71
C PRO A 92 -18.29 7.43 -9.79
N LYS A 93 -19.02 8.53 -9.64
CA LYS A 93 -18.59 9.67 -8.80
C LYS A 93 -18.32 9.28 -7.35
N SER A 94 -18.96 8.19 -6.86
CA SER A 94 -18.73 7.63 -5.52
C SER A 94 -17.28 7.20 -5.29
N THR A 95 -16.51 6.90 -6.34
CA THR A 95 -15.07 6.57 -6.18
C THR A 95 -14.25 7.78 -5.71
N LEU A 96 -14.75 9.01 -5.90
CA LEU A 96 -14.13 10.21 -5.34
C LEU A 96 -14.05 10.14 -3.81
N LEU A 97 -15.09 9.58 -3.16
CA LEU A 97 -15.12 9.40 -1.72
C LEU A 97 -13.93 8.54 -1.23
N LEU A 98 -13.56 7.49 -1.98
CA LEU A 98 -12.41 6.64 -1.64
C LEU A 98 -11.10 7.46 -1.66
N TRP A 99 -10.93 8.35 -2.62
CA TRP A 99 -9.78 9.26 -2.69
C TRP A 99 -9.76 10.25 -1.53
N VAL A 100 -10.91 10.82 -1.20
CA VAL A 100 -11.04 11.80 -0.10
C VAL A 100 -10.71 11.13 1.24
N ILE A 101 -11.26 9.93 1.50
CA ILE A 101 -10.98 9.20 2.75
C ILE A 101 -9.50 8.83 2.82
N SER A 102 -8.92 8.25 1.76
CA SER A 102 -7.50 7.88 1.76
C SER A 102 -6.59 9.10 1.92
N GLY A 103 -6.93 10.22 1.29
CA GLY A 103 -6.21 11.49 1.46
C GLY A 103 -6.30 12.05 2.88
N ALA A 104 -7.50 12.02 3.48
CA ALA A 104 -7.71 12.46 4.86
C ALA A 104 -6.92 11.60 5.87
N LEU A 105 -6.92 10.26 5.68
CA LEU A 105 -6.14 9.36 6.50
C LEU A 105 -4.63 9.56 6.32
N LEU A 106 -4.16 9.85 5.10
CA LEU A 106 -2.77 10.21 4.89
C LEU A 106 -2.41 11.51 5.61
N LEU A 107 -3.24 12.54 5.51
CA LEU A 107 -3.03 13.80 6.24
C LEU A 107 -3.00 13.56 7.75
N LEU A 108 -3.90 12.73 8.26
CA LEU A 108 -3.91 12.33 9.67
C LEU A 108 -2.58 11.71 10.11
N VAL A 109 -1.97 10.85 9.28
CA VAL A 109 -0.65 10.27 9.57
C VAL A 109 0.45 11.33 9.51
N LEU A 110 0.46 12.16 8.46
CA LEU A 110 1.50 13.18 8.26
C LEU A 110 1.49 14.27 9.33
N THR A 111 0.32 14.56 9.91
CA THR A 111 0.15 15.54 10.99
C THR A 111 0.19 14.92 12.38
N ASN A 112 0.61 13.65 12.50
CA ASN A 112 0.59 12.92 13.77
C ASN A 112 1.38 13.60 14.88
N ASP A 113 2.44 14.34 14.57
CA ASP A 113 3.24 15.07 15.56
C ASP A 113 2.43 16.13 16.32
N LEU A 114 1.30 16.61 15.77
CA LEU A 114 0.44 17.62 16.40
C LEU A 114 -0.57 17.01 17.38
N HIS A 115 -1.01 15.79 17.14
CA HIS A 115 -2.14 15.21 17.90
C HIS A 115 -1.88 13.82 18.46
N GLN A 116 -0.84 13.12 18.03
CA GLN A 116 -0.45 11.77 18.45
C GLN A 116 -1.63 10.75 18.44
N PHE A 117 -2.55 10.91 17.52
CA PHE A 117 -3.75 10.08 17.42
C PHE A 117 -3.49 8.75 16.69
N VAL A 118 -2.49 8.72 15.79
CA VAL A 118 -2.10 7.52 15.04
C VAL A 118 -0.96 6.80 15.75
N PHE A 119 0.08 7.54 16.14
CA PHE A 119 1.24 7.04 16.88
C PHE A 119 1.46 7.90 18.10
N THR A 120 1.71 7.24 19.22
CA THR A 120 2.09 7.90 20.48
C THR A 120 3.60 7.80 20.66
N PHE A 121 4.20 8.87 21.14
CA PHE A 121 5.63 8.92 21.48
C PHE A 121 5.81 9.20 22.95
N PRO A 122 6.91 8.71 23.58
CA PRO A 122 7.22 8.98 24.98
C PRO A 122 7.40 10.49 25.21
N LYS A 123 6.75 11.02 26.25
CA LYS A 123 6.84 12.45 26.59
C LYS A 123 8.22 12.87 27.07
N ASP A 124 8.96 11.94 27.67
CA ASP A 124 10.28 12.19 28.25
C ASP A 124 11.43 12.01 27.26
N ALA A 125 11.14 11.60 26.02
CA ALA A 125 12.17 11.42 25.00
C ALA A 125 12.57 12.78 24.41
N ALA A 126 13.87 13.08 24.45
CA ALA A 126 14.43 14.29 23.83
C ALA A 126 14.21 14.33 22.30
N VAL A 127 14.11 13.17 21.67
CA VAL A 127 13.86 13.02 20.25
C VAL A 127 12.94 11.82 20.02
N TRP A 128 11.92 11.99 19.19
CA TRP A 128 11.01 10.91 18.80
C TRP A 128 11.58 10.13 17.62
N THR A 129 11.68 8.81 17.78
CA THR A 129 12.15 7.92 16.73
C THR A 129 11.02 7.02 16.21
N ASP A 130 11.19 6.46 15.04
CA ASP A 130 10.25 5.50 14.45
C ASP A 130 10.26 4.12 15.14
N LYS A 131 11.15 3.91 16.13
CA LYS A 131 11.26 2.66 16.89
C LYS A 131 10.53 2.71 18.23
N ASP A 132 10.36 3.90 18.81
CA ASP A 132 9.84 4.12 20.15
C ASP A 132 8.36 4.54 20.12
N ASN A 133 7.62 4.14 19.07
CA ASN A 133 6.22 4.49 18.91
C ASN A 133 5.28 3.44 19.49
N GLY A 134 4.19 3.91 20.11
CA GLY A 134 3.00 3.12 20.42
C GLY A 134 1.92 3.33 19.37
N TYR A 135 1.04 2.36 19.20
CA TYR A 135 -0.10 2.47 18.29
C TYR A 135 -1.33 3.04 19.02
N ALA A 136 -1.89 4.13 18.49
CA ALA A 136 -3.11 4.74 18.99
C ALA A 136 -4.34 4.35 18.12
N ALA A 137 -5.53 4.84 18.50
CA ALA A 137 -6.78 4.48 17.82
C ALA A 137 -6.75 4.79 16.30
N GLY A 138 -6.15 5.89 15.90
CA GLY A 138 -6.03 6.27 14.48
C GLY A 138 -5.27 5.25 13.63
N TYR A 139 -4.28 4.55 14.20
CA TYR A 139 -3.56 3.48 13.51
C TYR A 139 -4.52 2.36 13.07
N PHE A 140 -5.40 1.92 13.96
CA PHE A 140 -6.36 0.85 13.65
C PHE A 140 -7.38 1.30 12.61
N ILE A 141 -7.74 2.59 12.56
CA ILE A 141 -8.59 3.15 11.50
C ILE A 141 -7.87 3.09 10.15
N VAL A 142 -6.59 3.47 10.10
CA VAL A 142 -5.77 3.42 8.88
C VAL A 142 -5.63 2.00 8.37
N VAL A 143 -5.28 1.04 9.24
CA VAL A 143 -5.16 -0.39 8.88
C VAL A 143 -6.51 -0.96 8.46
N GLY A 144 -7.59 -0.65 9.21
CA GLY A 144 -8.95 -1.07 8.89
C GLY A 144 -9.38 -0.61 7.49
N TRP A 145 -9.04 0.62 7.11
CA TRP A 145 -9.30 1.15 5.77
C TRP A 145 -8.53 0.38 4.68
N GLN A 146 -7.27 0.04 4.91
CA GLN A 146 -6.46 -0.76 3.98
C GLN A 146 -7.09 -2.14 3.76
N VAL A 147 -7.45 -2.82 4.85
CA VAL A 147 -8.12 -4.13 4.81
C VAL A 147 -9.45 -4.03 4.07
N LEU A 148 -10.26 -3.00 4.36
CA LEU A 148 -11.53 -2.76 3.68
C LEU A 148 -11.35 -2.62 2.16
N CYS A 149 -10.39 -1.81 1.72
CA CYS A 149 -10.06 -1.65 0.31
C CYS A 149 -9.60 -2.98 -0.32
N ALA A 150 -8.73 -3.73 0.36
CA ALA A 150 -8.25 -5.02 -0.14
C ALA A 150 -9.40 -6.03 -0.29
N VAL A 151 -10.27 -6.14 0.71
CA VAL A 151 -11.46 -7.00 0.67
C VAL A 151 -12.42 -6.55 -0.42
N ALA A 152 -12.69 -5.26 -0.56
CA ALA A 152 -13.53 -4.72 -1.62
C ALA A 152 -13.00 -5.07 -3.02
N ALA A 153 -11.68 -4.93 -3.24
CA ALA A 153 -11.05 -5.32 -4.49
C ALA A 153 -11.24 -6.82 -4.78
N LEU A 154 -11.04 -7.68 -3.79
CA LEU A 154 -11.26 -9.13 -3.91
C LEU A 154 -12.72 -9.46 -4.24
N VAL A 155 -13.68 -8.87 -3.53
CA VAL A 155 -15.11 -9.10 -3.77
C VAL A 155 -15.50 -8.71 -5.19
N VAL A 156 -15.06 -7.54 -5.67
CA VAL A 156 -15.31 -7.11 -7.04
C VAL A 156 -14.68 -8.06 -8.05
N MET A 157 -13.45 -8.53 -7.82
CA MET A 157 -12.78 -9.49 -8.69
C MET A 157 -13.51 -10.84 -8.71
N PHE A 158 -13.88 -11.39 -7.56
CA PHE A 158 -14.63 -12.65 -7.49
C PHE A 158 -15.98 -12.58 -8.21
N ASN A 159 -16.71 -11.48 -8.05
CA ASN A 159 -17.97 -11.28 -8.77
C ASN A 159 -17.77 -11.27 -10.30
N LYS A 160 -16.65 -10.72 -10.77
CA LYS A 160 -16.30 -10.76 -12.21
C LYS A 160 -15.86 -12.13 -12.69
N CYS A 161 -15.25 -12.96 -11.83
CA CYS A 161 -14.85 -14.33 -12.17
C CYS A 161 -16.02 -15.31 -12.34
N ARG A 162 -17.21 -14.98 -11.83
CA ARG A 162 -18.42 -15.81 -11.98
C ARG A 162 -19.00 -15.79 -13.41
N VAL A 163 -18.56 -14.85 -14.25
CA VAL A 163 -19.00 -14.77 -15.65
C VAL A 163 -18.26 -15.81 -16.51
N PRO A 164 -18.90 -16.50 -17.49
CA PRO A 164 -18.22 -17.37 -18.44
C PRO A 164 -17.01 -16.66 -19.05
N ASN A 165 -15.86 -17.32 -19.12
CA ASN A 165 -14.55 -16.77 -19.47
C ASN A 165 -13.85 -15.90 -18.39
N GLY A 166 -14.42 -15.73 -17.21
CA GLY A 166 -13.84 -14.96 -16.11
C GLY A 166 -12.63 -15.60 -15.43
N LYS A 167 -12.33 -16.89 -15.70
CA LYS A 167 -11.21 -17.63 -15.06
C LYS A 167 -9.84 -16.97 -15.23
N ARG A 168 -9.63 -16.20 -16.31
CA ARG A 168 -8.39 -15.45 -16.54
C ARG A 168 -8.16 -14.31 -15.51
N HIS A 169 -9.22 -13.87 -14.84
CA HIS A 169 -9.15 -12.83 -13.79
C HIS A 169 -8.77 -13.39 -12.42
N LEU A 170 -8.69 -14.73 -12.26
CA LEU A 170 -8.23 -15.37 -11.01
C LEU A 170 -6.74 -15.13 -10.76
N LEU A 171 -5.93 -14.99 -11.80
CA LEU A 171 -4.48 -14.85 -11.66
C LEU A 171 -4.05 -13.68 -10.75
N PRO A 172 -4.63 -12.48 -10.80
CA PRO A 172 -4.31 -11.38 -9.88
C PRO A 172 -4.81 -11.59 -8.45
N ILE A 173 -5.81 -12.46 -8.24
CA ILE A 173 -6.38 -12.72 -6.91
C ILE A 173 -5.40 -13.51 -6.04
N VAL A 174 -4.63 -14.42 -6.62
CA VAL A 174 -3.69 -15.27 -5.91
C VAL A 174 -2.65 -14.45 -5.12
N PRO A 175 -1.91 -13.50 -5.73
CA PRO A 175 -0.96 -12.68 -4.97
C PRO A 175 -1.64 -11.75 -3.95
N MET A 176 -2.87 -11.29 -4.21
CA MET A 176 -3.62 -10.48 -3.24
C MET A 176 -4.00 -11.31 -2.00
N LEU A 177 -4.49 -12.53 -2.19
CA LEU A 177 -4.80 -13.45 -1.08
C LEU A 177 -3.53 -13.84 -0.32
N ALA A 178 -2.45 -14.17 -1.05
CA ALA A 178 -1.16 -14.47 -0.44
C ALA A 178 -0.64 -13.29 0.42
N SER A 179 -0.79 -12.06 -0.06
CA SER A 179 -0.43 -10.85 0.68
C SER A 179 -1.29 -10.66 1.93
N LEU A 180 -2.60 -10.89 1.85
CA LEU A 180 -3.50 -10.80 3.02
C LEU A 180 -3.16 -11.86 4.08
N VAL A 181 -2.97 -13.11 3.65
CA VAL A 181 -2.56 -14.21 4.55
C VAL A 181 -1.21 -13.92 5.18
N TYR A 182 -0.24 -13.46 4.39
CA TYR A 182 1.07 -13.06 4.89
C TYR A 182 0.97 -11.98 5.98
N ASN A 183 0.21 -10.90 5.71
CA ASN A 183 0.03 -9.83 6.70
C ASN A 183 -0.67 -10.35 7.97
N ALA A 184 -1.71 -11.16 7.83
CA ALA A 184 -2.40 -11.76 8.98
C ALA A 184 -1.46 -12.61 9.84
N LEU A 185 -0.66 -13.46 9.24
CA LEU A 185 0.31 -14.31 9.94
C LEU A 185 1.45 -13.49 10.57
N TYR A 186 1.91 -12.43 9.90
CA TYR A 186 2.91 -11.51 10.44
C TYR A 186 2.42 -10.83 11.72
N TYR A 187 1.20 -10.30 11.71
CA TYR A 187 0.60 -9.65 12.88
C TYR A 187 0.19 -10.67 13.98
N ALA A 188 -0.11 -11.92 13.60
CA ALA A 188 -0.35 -13.00 14.56
C ALA A 188 0.93 -13.47 15.29
N GLY A 189 2.10 -12.93 14.93
CA GLY A 189 3.35 -13.20 15.65
C GLY A 189 4.03 -14.52 15.29
N VAL A 190 3.82 -15.03 14.09
CA VAL A 190 4.46 -16.25 13.62
C VAL A 190 5.94 -16.00 13.37
N ASP A 191 6.80 -16.44 14.32
CA ASP A 191 8.23 -16.07 14.39
C ASP A 191 9.05 -16.44 13.15
N TRP A 192 8.80 -17.60 12.53
CA TRP A 192 9.54 -18.00 11.34
C TRP A 192 9.28 -17.08 10.14
N LEU A 193 8.06 -16.52 10.02
CA LEU A 193 7.73 -15.53 9.00
C LEU A 193 8.42 -14.18 9.25
N ARG A 194 8.54 -13.79 10.51
CA ARG A 194 9.29 -12.59 10.91
C ARG A 194 10.77 -12.75 10.60
N PHE A 195 11.32 -13.96 10.80
CA PHE A 195 12.71 -14.24 10.47
C PHE A 195 12.97 -14.23 8.95
N LEU A 196 12.07 -14.80 8.14
CA LEU A 196 12.24 -14.89 6.68
C LEU A 196 12.05 -13.52 5.98
N PHE A 197 11.15 -12.70 6.49
CA PHE A 197 10.69 -11.45 5.85
C PHE A 197 10.79 -10.22 6.77
N GLY A 198 11.40 -10.35 7.92
CA GLY A 198 11.55 -9.26 8.89
C GLY A 198 12.15 -7.99 8.29
N ASP A 199 13.04 -8.16 7.31
CA ASP A 199 13.62 -7.04 6.56
C ASP A 199 12.63 -6.36 5.58
N ILE A 200 11.49 -6.97 5.32
CA ILE A 200 10.45 -6.41 4.43
C ILE A 200 9.41 -5.63 5.24
N ALA A 201 9.22 -6.02 6.49
CA ALA A 201 8.19 -5.47 7.36
C ALA A 201 8.74 -4.48 8.41
N ALA A 202 10.04 -4.52 8.68
CA ALA A 202 10.74 -3.53 9.52
C ALA A 202 11.24 -2.33 8.63
#